data_3733c1ef2bb2537afdb5525a8ee37472
#
_entry.id   3733c1ef2bb2537afdb5525a8ee37472
#
_cell.length_a   1.000
_cell.length_b   1.000
_cell.length_c   1.000
_cell.angle_alpha   90.00
_cell.angle_beta   90.00
_cell.angle_gamma   90.00
#
_symmetry.space_group_name_H-M   'P 1'
#
loop_
_entity.id
_entity.type
_entity.pdbx_description
1 polymer ?
#
loop_
_entity_poly.entity_id
_entity_poly.type
_entity_poly.pdbx_seq_one_letter_code
_entity_poly.pdbx_strand_id
1 'polypeptide(L)'
;MKKEPFVTKEQIEEIVKTYPTPFHLYDEKGIRENAKAVKEAFAWNPGFREYFAVKATPNPFILNILKEYDCGCDCASQTELMLADSQGFDGKHIMFSSNDTPAYEYKFADKIGAIINLDDFTHIDFLEKTIGKIPETISCRYNPGGVFKMSNGIMDNPGDAKYGFTTEQLFEGFKILKEKGAKNFGIHAFLASNTVTNEYYPMLAKQLFEVAVKLKEEVGCHISFINLSGGVGVNYTPDQEPNDIRVIGEGVHKVYDEILVPAGMGDVAIYTEMGRFMLAPYGCLVTQAIHEKHTHKEYIGVDACAVNLMRPAMYGAYHHITVLGKDNSVCDHKYDVTGSLCENNDKFAVDRMLPKIDMGDYLVIHDTGAHGYSMGYNYNGKLKSAELLLKEDGSVQLIRRAETPKDYFATFDCFDILKNMKDQEK
;
A
#
# COMPACT_ATOMS: atom_id res chain seq x y z
N MET A 1 -13.24 12.23 -14.38
CA MET A 1 -14.43 11.93 -13.52
C MET A 1 -14.37 12.85 -12.30
N LYS A 2 -15.49 13.48 -11.88
CA LYS A 2 -15.48 14.34 -10.68
C LYS A 2 -15.15 13.48 -9.45
N LYS A 3 -14.20 13.91 -8.65
CA LYS A 3 -13.90 13.26 -7.36
C LYS A 3 -14.91 13.75 -6.33
N GLU A 4 -15.70 12.85 -5.79
CA GLU A 4 -16.71 13.14 -4.77
C GLU A 4 -16.33 12.43 -3.46
N PRO A 5 -16.44 13.10 -2.31
CA PRO A 5 -16.18 12.45 -1.03
C PRO A 5 -17.29 11.43 -0.73
N PHE A 6 -16.93 10.32 -0.12
CA PHE A 6 -17.89 9.30 0.34
C PHE A 6 -18.60 9.69 1.66
N VAL A 7 -18.35 10.90 2.16
CA VAL A 7 -18.88 11.44 3.41
C VAL A 7 -19.42 12.85 3.18
N THR A 8 -20.54 13.20 3.81
CA THR A 8 -21.15 14.53 3.71
C THR A 8 -20.66 15.49 4.79
N LYS A 9 -20.94 16.78 4.65
CA LYS A 9 -20.62 17.80 5.65
C LYS A 9 -21.30 17.49 6.99
N GLU A 10 -22.57 17.13 6.96
CA GLU A 10 -23.36 16.84 8.16
C GLU A 10 -22.81 15.61 8.91
N GLN A 11 -22.37 14.60 8.18
CA GLN A 11 -21.70 13.44 8.79
C GLN A 11 -20.38 13.84 9.48
N ILE A 12 -19.57 14.69 8.83
CA ILE A 12 -18.34 15.19 9.46
C ILE A 12 -18.64 16.02 10.68
N GLU A 13 -19.63 16.93 10.63
CA GLU A 13 -20.05 17.73 11.76
C GLU A 13 -20.53 16.88 12.95
N GLU A 14 -21.09 15.70 12.70
CA GLU A 14 -21.43 14.75 13.76
C GLU A 14 -20.21 14.00 14.31
N ILE A 15 -19.33 13.54 13.41
CA ILE A 15 -18.10 12.80 13.78
C ILE A 15 -17.19 13.66 14.68
N VAL A 16 -17.00 14.93 14.33
CA VAL A 16 -16.09 15.81 15.06
C VAL A 16 -16.52 16.12 16.50
N LYS A 17 -17.78 15.89 16.83
CA LYS A 17 -18.25 16.00 18.23
C LYS A 17 -17.57 14.97 19.15
N THR A 18 -17.16 13.84 18.58
CA THR A 18 -16.49 12.75 19.31
C THR A 18 -15.02 12.65 18.98
N TYR A 19 -14.66 12.82 17.71
CA TYR A 19 -13.32 12.66 17.18
C TYR A 19 -12.88 13.95 16.49
N PRO A 20 -12.07 14.81 17.17
CA PRO A 20 -11.63 16.06 16.57
C PRO A 20 -10.72 15.83 15.35
N THR A 21 -10.75 16.76 14.41
CA THR A 21 -9.82 16.80 13.28
C THR A 21 -8.37 17.05 13.77
N PRO A 22 -7.34 16.63 12.99
CA PRO A 22 -7.44 15.83 11.79
C PRO A 22 -7.64 14.35 12.12
N PHE A 23 -8.26 13.59 11.21
CA PHE A 23 -8.32 12.13 11.27
C PHE A 23 -8.36 11.51 9.86
N HIS A 24 -7.88 10.27 9.74
CA HIS A 24 -8.14 9.46 8.56
C HIS A 24 -9.49 8.77 8.70
N LEU A 25 -10.29 8.78 7.63
CA LEU A 25 -11.57 8.11 7.57
C LEU A 25 -11.56 7.12 6.42
N TYR A 26 -11.95 5.87 6.70
CA TYR A 26 -12.03 4.78 5.72
C TYR A 26 -13.49 4.41 5.47
N ASP A 27 -13.82 4.10 4.21
CA ASP A 27 -15.13 3.66 3.75
C ASP A 27 -15.20 2.13 3.72
N GLU A 28 -15.84 1.51 4.72
CA GLU A 28 -15.98 0.05 4.79
C GLU A 28 -16.67 -0.51 3.55
N LYS A 29 -17.74 0.14 3.09
CA LYS A 29 -18.50 -0.32 1.93
C LYS A 29 -17.64 -0.35 0.66
N GLY A 30 -16.94 0.73 0.38
CA GLY A 30 -16.06 0.83 -0.78
C GLY A 30 -14.93 -0.19 -0.73
N ILE A 31 -14.34 -0.44 0.45
CA ILE A 31 -13.30 -1.46 0.65
C ILE A 31 -13.85 -2.86 0.32
N ARG A 32 -15.04 -3.20 0.82
CA ARG A 32 -15.69 -4.49 0.57
C ARG A 32 -16.03 -4.70 -0.90
N GLU A 33 -16.62 -3.70 -1.53
CA GLU A 33 -16.98 -3.73 -2.95
C GLU A 33 -15.73 -3.93 -3.83
N ASN A 34 -14.64 -3.25 -3.53
CA ASN A 34 -13.39 -3.37 -4.28
C ASN A 34 -12.72 -4.74 -4.06
N ALA A 35 -12.63 -5.22 -2.83
CA ALA A 35 -12.08 -6.56 -2.55
C ALA A 35 -12.86 -7.66 -3.28
N LYS A 36 -14.20 -7.55 -3.31
CA LYS A 36 -15.06 -8.44 -4.08
C LYS A 36 -14.79 -8.35 -5.59
N ALA A 37 -14.67 -7.13 -6.14
CA ALA A 37 -14.40 -6.91 -7.55
C ALA A 37 -13.05 -7.50 -7.98
N VAL A 38 -12.00 -7.36 -7.15
CA VAL A 38 -10.69 -7.98 -7.40
C VAL A 38 -10.80 -9.51 -7.42
N LYS A 39 -11.47 -10.11 -6.45
CA LYS A 39 -11.68 -11.57 -6.40
C LYS A 39 -12.45 -12.07 -7.64
N GLU A 40 -13.50 -11.37 -8.05
CA GLU A 40 -14.30 -11.72 -9.22
C GLU A 40 -13.51 -11.59 -10.53
N ALA A 41 -12.67 -10.57 -10.66
CA ALA A 41 -11.86 -10.31 -11.87
C ALA A 41 -10.85 -11.44 -12.17
N PHE A 42 -10.39 -12.15 -11.14
CA PHE A 42 -9.45 -13.26 -11.27
C PHE A 42 -10.06 -14.63 -10.94
N ALA A 43 -11.39 -14.74 -10.84
CA ALA A 43 -12.09 -16.00 -10.53
C ALA A 43 -11.87 -17.13 -11.55
N TRP A 44 -11.38 -16.80 -12.75
CA TRP A 44 -10.96 -17.74 -13.79
C TRP A 44 -9.75 -18.59 -13.37
N ASN A 45 -8.91 -18.12 -12.43
CA ASN A 45 -7.79 -18.85 -11.87
C ASN A 45 -8.15 -19.38 -10.47
N PRO A 46 -8.37 -20.69 -10.28
CA PRO A 46 -8.80 -21.26 -9.00
C PRO A 46 -7.78 -21.07 -7.86
N GLY A 47 -6.51 -20.84 -8.21
CA GLY A 47 -5.44 -20.58 -7.25
C GLY A 47 -5.24 -19.12 -6.93
N PHE A 48 -5.99 -18.20 -7.54
CA PHE A 48 -5.81 -16.77 -7.35
C PHE A 48 -5.88 -16.35 -5.89
N ARG A 49 -4.97 -15.45 -5.51
CA ARG A 49 -5.01 -14.77 -4.22
C ARG A 49 -4.42 -13.38 -4.29
N GLU A 50 -5.16 -12.42 -3.76
CA GLU A 50 -4.62 -11.10 -3.41
C GLU A 50 -3.94 -11.19 -2.05
N TYR A 51 -2.66 -10.86 -1.95
CA TYR A 51 -1.94 -10.64 -0.72
C TYR A 51 -1.83 -9.14 -0.49
N PHE A 52 -2.74 -8.60 0.29
CA PHE A 52 -2.76 -7.16 0.54
C PHE A 52 -1.41 -6.67 1.11
N ALA A 53 -0.81 -5.68 0.45
CA ALA A 53 0.45 -5.08 0.93
C ALA A 53 0.23 -4.33 2.25
N VAL A 54 0.60 -4.94 3.38
CA VAL A 54 0.33 -4.44 4.73
C VAL A 54 0.88 -3.03 4.93
N LYS A 55 2.06 -2.74 4.36
CA LYS A 55 2.68 -1.39 4.37
C LYS A 55 1.76 -0.26 3.89
N ALA A 56 0.78 -0.57 3.06
CA ALA A 56 -0.15 0.45 2.56
C ALA A 56 -1.07 0.97 3.68
N THR A 57 -1.58 0.07 4.54
CA THR A 57 -2.44 0.41 5.67
C THR A 57 -2.38 -0.68 6.74
N PRO A 58 -1.38 -0.63 7.65
CA PRO A 58 -1.16 -1.66 8.68
C PRO A 58 -2.16 -1.50 9.83
N ASN A 59 -3.42 -1.86 9.57
CA ASN A 59 -4.50 -1.75 10.55
C ASN A 59 -5.28 -3.08 10.66
N PRO A 60 -5.40 -3.68 11.87
CA PRO A 60 -6.02 -4.99 12.05
C PRO A 60 -7.50 -5.03 11.62
N PHE A 61 -8.24 -3.95 11.78
CA PHE A 61 -9.65 -3.88 11.36
C PHE A 61 -9.77 -3.97 9.83
N ILE A 62 -8.89 -3.27 9.10
CA ILE A 62 -8.85 -3.32 7.64
C ILE A 62 -8.43 -4.72 7.16
N LEU A 63 -7.38 -5.30 7.77
CA LEU A 63 -6.94 -6.65 7.42
C LEU A 63 -8.06 -7.68 7.61
N ASN A 64 -8.86 -7.57 8.68
CA ASN A 64 -9.98 -8.47 8.93
C ASN A 64 -11.10 -8.32 7.89
N ILE A 65 -11.39 -7.11 7.42
CA ILE A 65 -12.34 -6.91 6.31
C ILE A 65 -11.84 -7.63 5.05
N LEU A 66 -10.57 -7.43 4.68
CA LEU A 66 -9.98 -8.06 3.48
C LEU A 66 -9.91 -9.58 3.59
N LYS A 67 -9.66 -10.12 4.80
CA LYS A 67 -9.66 -11.55 5.09
C LYS A 67 -11.00 -12.23 4.76
N GLU A 68 -12.13 -11.56 4.93
CA GLU A 68 -13.45 -12.08 4.57
C GLU A 68 -13.58 -12.37 3.05
N TYR A 69 -12.74 -11.75 2.23
CA TYR A 69 -12.64 -11.96 0.78
C TYR A 69 -11.51 -12.91 0.37
N ASP A 70 -10.94 -13.66 1.32
CA ASP A 70 -9.81 -14.59 1.10
C ASP A 70 -8.49 -13.88 0.73
N CYS A 71 -8.37 -12.60 1.02
CA CYS A 71 -7.08 -11.91 0.88
C CYS A 71 -6.09 -12.43 1.92
N GLY A 72 -4.84 -12.58 1.50
CA GLY A 72 -3.68 -12.75 2.38
C GLY A 72 -3.03 -11.42 2.74
N CYS A 73 -1.83 -11.50 3.35
CA CYS A 73 -1.00 -10.37 3.70
C CYS A 73 0.37 -10.47 3.01
N ASP A 74 0.78 -9.42 2.29
CA ASP A 74 2.17 -9.21 1.91
C ASP A 74 2.85 -8.37 3.00
N CYS A 75 3.84 -8.96 3.68
CA CYS A 75 4.56 -8.39 4.80
C CYS A 75 6.01 -8.11 4.41
N ALA A 76 6.53 -6.96 4.83
CA ALA A 76 7.90 -6.52 4.54
C ALA A 76 8.78 -6.37 5.80
N SER A 77 8.29 -6.77 6.98
CA SER A 77 9.01 -6.70 8.24
C SER A 77 8.45 -7.67 9.27
N GLN A 78 9.22 -7.94 10.34
CA GLN A 78 8.70 -8.74 11.47
C GLN A 78 7.45 -8.14 12.09
N THR A 79 7.36 -6.82 12.19
CA THR A 79 6.19 -6.16 12.79
C THR A 79 4.92 -6.39 11.97
N GLU A 80 5.04 -6.37 10.65
CA GLU A 80 3.92 -6.69 9.75
C GLU A 80 3.56 -8.18 9.81
N LEU A 81 4.54 -9.07 9.89
CA LEU A 81 4.33 -10.51 10.12
C LEU A 81 3.59 -10.75 11.45
N MET A 82 4.00 -10.08 12.54
CA MET A 82 3.32 -10.17 13.84
C MET A 82 1.87 -9.66 13.75
N LEU A 83 1.63 -8.59 13.01
CA LEU A 83 0.28 -8.07 12.81
C LEU A 83 -0.59 -9.10 12.07
N ALA A 84 -0.10 -9.69 10.98
CA ALA A 84 -0.82 -10.71 10.22
C ALA A 84 -1.10 -11.98 11.07
N ASP A 85 -0.08 -12.49 11.77
CA ASP A 85 -0.19 -13.65 12.66
C ASP A 85 -1.21 -13.40 13.78
N SER A 86 -1.20 -12.20 14.39
CA SER A 86 -2.15 -11.82 15.44
C SER A 86 -3.61 -11.77 14.98
N GLN A 87 -3.85 -11.59 13.68
CA GLN A 87 -5.20 -11.64 13.09
C GLN A 87 -5.57 -13.06 12.62
N GLY A 88 -4.73 -14.06 12.89
CA GLY A 88 -4.99 -15.46 12.57
C GLY A 88 -4.93 -15.76 11.07
N PHE A 89 -4.07 -15.07 10.32
CA PHE A 89 -3.69 -15.52 8.98
C PHE A 89 -2.78 -16.72 9.12
N ASP A 90 -3.07 -17.81 8.40
CA ASP A 90 -2.15 -18.94 8.35
C ASP A 90 -0.99 -18.66 7.39
N GLY A 91 0.12 -19.41 7.53
CA GLY A 91 1.36 -19.11 6.82
C GLY A 91 1.23 -19.05 5.29
N LYS A 92 0.34 -19.85 4.70
CA LYS A 92 0.10 -19.82 3.24
C LYS A 92 -0.70 -18.60 2.77
N HIS A 93 -1.29 -17.84 3.70
CA HIS A 93 -1.91 -16.56 3.47
C HIS A 93 -1.01 -15.38 3.83
N ILE A 94 0.27 -15.65 4.11
CA ILE A 94 1.27 -14.62 4.39
C ILE A 94 2.42 -14.76 3.39
N MET A 95 2.60 -13.74 2.55
CA MET A 95 3.79 -13.56 1.74
C MET A 95 4.78 -12.69 2.51
N PHE A 96 6.04 -13.07 2.54
CA PHE A 96 7.10 -12.28 3.16
C PHE A 96 8.07 -11.79 2.09
N SER A 97 7.87 -10.55 1.64
CA SER A 97 8.64 -9.87 0.59
C SER A 97 9.41 -8.69 1.19
N SER A 98 10.53 -8.97 1.85
CA SER A 98 11.41 -7.99 2.48
C SER A 98 12.66 -7.74 1.63
N ASN A 99 13.31 -6.58 1.82
CA ASN A 99 14.60 -6.23 1.21
C ASN A 99 15.67 -6.17 2.29
N ASP A 100 16.91 -6.59 1.97
CA ASP A 100 18.04 -6.61 2.91
C ASP A 100 17.67 -7.28 4.25
N THR A 101 16.98 -8.43 4.18
CA THR A 101 16.26 -9.06 5.27
C THR A 101 17.17 -9.53 6.40
N PRO A 102 16.99 -9.06 7.64
CA PRO A 102 17.80 -9.52 8.78
C PRO A 102 17.39 -10.94 9.23
N ALA A 103 18.33 -11.64 9.86
CA ALA A 103 18.17 -13.04 10.27
C ALA A 103 16.93 -13.29 11.17
N TYR A 104 16.62 -12.36 12.07
CA TYR A 104 15.48 -12.54 12.99
C TYR A 104 14.12 -12.50 12.26
N GLU A 105 14.01 -11.77 11.16
CA GLU A 105 12.79 -11.71 10.34
C GLU A 105 12.57 -13.01 9.57
N TYR A 106 13.63 -13.60 8.97
CA TYR A 106 13.54 -14.93 8.36
C TYR A 106 13.15 -16.01 9.37
N LYS A 107 13.72 -15.98 10.58
CA LYS A 107 13.34 -16.92 11.65
C LYS A 107 11.87 -16.79 12.03
N PHE A 108 11.36 -15.56 12.10
CA PHE A 108 9.95 -15.35 12.43
C PHE A 108 9.02 -15.77 11.29
N ALA A 109 9.38 -15.45 10.04
CA ALA A 109 8.63 -15.88 8.86
C ALA A 109 8.53 -17.41 8.75
N ASP A 110 9.67 -18.14 8.93
CA ASP A 110 9.68 -19.60 8.96
C ASP A 110 8.84 -20.17 10.14
N LYS A 111 8.95 -19.57 11.32
CA LYS A 111 8.18 -19.98 12.51
C LYS A 111 6.68 -19.96 12.29
N ILE A 112 6.14 -18.94 11.59
CA ILE A 112 4.71 -18.81 11.31
C ILE A 112 4.32 -19.48 9.98
N GLY A 113 5.27 -20.06 9.26
CA GLY A 113 5.05 -20.76 7.99
C GLY A 113 4.76 -19.85 6.80
N ALA A 114 5.16 -18.57 6.84
CA ALA A 114 4.97 -17.63 5.75
C ALA A 114 5.75 -18.06 4.49
N ILE A 115 5.21 -17.74 3.31
CA ILE A 115 5.90 -17.94 2.03
C ILE A 115 7.00 -16.88 1.91
N ILE A 116 8.24 -17.32 1.92
CA ILE A 116 9.41 -16.42 1.81
C ILE A 116 9.70 -16.14 0.35
N ASN A 117 9.77 -14.85 0.01
CA ASN A 117 10.21 -14.34 -1.28
C ASN A 117 11.62 -13.77 -1.15
N LEU A 118 12.59 -14.43 -1.76
CA LEU A 118 13.99 -14.00 -1.72
C LEU A 118 14.19 -12.78 -2.63
N ASP A 119 14.84 -11.77 -2.09
CA ASP A 119 15.09 -10.51 -2.78
C ASP A 119 16.36 -10.54 -3.65
N ASP A 120 17.35 -11.33 -3.28
CA ASP A 120 18.65 -11.40 -3.95
C ASP A 120 19.22 -12.83 -3.92
N PHE A 121 20.09 -13.14 -4.89
CA PHE A 121 20.76 -14.43 -5.03
C PHE A 121 21.57 -14.84 -3.77
N THR A 122 22.24 -13.87 -3.13
CA THR A 122 23.02 -14.10 -1.93
C THR A 122 22.18 -14.47 -0.71
N HIS A 123 20.89 -14.15 -0.75
CA HIS A 123 19.95 -14.50 0.31
C HIS A 123 19.67 -16.01 0.41
N ILE A 124 19.96 -16.81 -0.62
CA ILE A 124 19.79 -18.28 -0.58
C ILE A 124 20.63 -18.88 0.56
N ASP A 125 21.93 -18.63 0.53
CA ASP A 125 22.85 -19.15 1.56
C ASP A 125 22.60 -18.52 2.93
N PHE A 126 22.22 -17.22 2.95
CA PHE A 126 21.90 -16.53 4.19
C PHE A 126 20.65 -17.12 4.86
N LEU A 127 19.60 -17.40 4.08
CA LEU A 127 18.38 -18.05 4.58
C LEU A 127 18.71 -19.45 5.15
N GLU A 128 19.40 -20.30 4.38
CA GLU A 128 19.74 -21.64 4.82
C GLU A 128 20.56 -21.63 6.12
N LYS A 129 21.57 -20.76 6.23
CA LYS A 129 22.34 -20.59 7.46
C LYS A 129 21.49 -20.09 8.63
N THR A 130 20.49 -19.28 8.35
CA THR A 130 19.66 -18.63 9.37
C THR A 130 18.64 -19.58 9.98
N ILE A 131 17.95 -20.38 9.15
CA ILE A 131 16.86 -21.28 9.59
C ILE A 131 17.22 -22.76 9.50
N GLY A 132 18.42 -23.13 8.98
CA GLY A 132 18.94 -24.49 8.92
C GLY A 132 18.36 -25.34 7.79
N LYS A 133 17.59 -24.76 6.88
CA LYS A 133 16.93 -25.45 5.75
C LYS A 133 16.56 -24.46 4.66
N ILE A 134 16.17 -24.97 3.48
CA ILE A 134 15.37 -24.21 2.51
C ILE A 134 13.91 -24.69 2.60
N PRO A 135 12.90 -23.80 2.68
CA PRO A 135 11.50 -24.17 2.69
C PRO A 135 11.08 -24.94 1.42
N GLU A 136 10.12 -25.86 1.55
CA GLU A 136 9.59 -26.59 0.39
C GLU A 136 8.92 -25.67 -0.64
N THR A 137 8.30 -24.59 -0.18
CA THR A 137 7.72 -23.54 -1.02
C THR A 137 8.54 -22.26 -0.84
N ILE A 138 9.11 -21.77 -1.92
CA ILE A 138 9.98 -20.59 -1.93
C ILE A 138 9.72 -19.75 -3.18
N SER A 139 9.84 -18.45 -3.06
CA SER A 139 9.72 -17.50 -4.18
C SER A 139 11.00 -16.70 -4.33
N CYS A 140 11.29 -16.28 -5.55
CA CYS A 140 12.36 -15.34 -5.85
C CYS A 140 11.83 -14.13 -6.60
N ARG A 141 12.31 -12.96 -6.21
CA ARG A 141 12.01 -11.70 -6.88
C ARG A 141 12.86 -11.57 -8.13
N TYR A 142 12.21 -11.54 -9.27
CA TYR A 142 12.87 -11.38 -10.57
C TYR A 142 13.00 -9.90 -10.94
N ASN A 143 14.18 -9.53 -11.42
CA ASN A 143 14.48 -8.23 -11.99
C ASN A 143 14.99 -8.42 -13.43
N PRO A 144 14.18 -8.12 -14.45
CA PRO A 144 14.57 -8.30 -15.83
C PRO A 144 15.65 -7.32 -16.32
N GLY A 145 15.97 -6.29 -15.51
CA GLY A 145 16.82 -5.18 -15.95
C GLY A 145 16.15 -4.30 -17.00
N GLY A 146 16.94 -3.41 -17.61
CA GLY A 146 16.46 -2.52 -18.67
C GLY A 146 15.51 -1.43 -18.20
N VAL A 147 14.71 -0.88 -19.12
CA VAL A 147 13.73 0.18 -18.86
C VAL A 147 12.33 -0.35 -19.11
N PHE A 148 11.46 -0.22 -18.13
CA PHE A 148 10.04 -0.55 -18.27
C PHE A 148 9.24 0.70 -18.64
N LYS A 149 8.83 0.80 -19.92
CA LYS A 149 8.35 2.05 -20.54
C LYS A 149 6.93 2.48 -20.22
N MET A 150 6.21 1.82 -19.31
CA MET A 150 4.79 2.08 -19.07
C MET A 150 4.50 2.73 -17.72
N SER A 151 5.48 3.21 -17.04
CA SER A 151 5.29 3.76 -15.73
C SER A 151 5.28 5.30 -15.73
N ASN A 152 4.79 5.84 -14.66
CA ASN A 152 4.65 7.28 -14.41
C ASN A 152 5.88 7.88 -13.70
N GLY A 153 7.06 7.31 -13.85
CA GLY A 153 8.31 7.82 -13.31
C GLY A 153 8.70 7.30 -11.93
N ILE A 154 7.95 6.35 -11.35
CA ILE A 154 8.32 5.70 -10.09
C ILE A 154 8.68 4.24 -10.38
N MET A 155 9.98 3.91 -10.44
CA MET A 155 10.53 2.59 -10.76
C MET A 155 10.45 2.17 -12.24
N ASP A 156 10.67 3.12 -13.13
CA ASP A 156 10.66 2.90 -14.58
C ASP A 156 11.90 2.21 -15.12
N ASN A 157 12.92 2.09 -14.29
CA ASN A 157 14.22 1.56 -14.66
C ASN A 157 14.57 0.38 -13.73
N PRO A 158 14.09 -0.85 -14.02
CA PRO A 158 14.47 -2.02 -13.25
C PRO A 158 15.98 -2.22 -13.14
N GLY A 159 16.77 -1.71 -14.09
CA GLY A 159 18.22 -1.75 -14.05
C GLY A 159 18.85 -0.93 -12.91
N ASP A 160 18.16 0.07 -12.40
CA ASP A 160 18.59 0.88 -11.25
C ASP A 160 17.93 0.45 -9.92
N ALA A 161 17.03 -0.53 -9.97
CA ALA A 161 16.37 -1.03 -8.75
C ALA A 161 17.36 -1.80 -7.88
N LYS A 162 17.30 -1.56 -6.56
CA LYS A 162 18.21 -2.18 -5.58
C LYS A 162 17.90 -3.65 -5.28
N TYR A 163 16.96 -4.29 -5.96
CA TYR A 163 16.45 -5.61 -5.61
C TYR A 163 16.10 -6.46 -6.83
N GLY A 164 16.09 -7.77 -6.60
CA GLY A 164 15.69 -8.79 -7.57
C GLY A 164 16.87 -9.51 -8.21
N PHE A 165 16.64 -10.78 -8.52
CA PHE A 165 17.59 -11.65 -9.25
C PHE A 165 17.64 -11.23 -10.71
N THR A 166 18.81 -11.11 -11.30
CA THR A 166 18.93 -11.06 -12.77
C THR A 166 18.44 -12.38 -13.39
N THR A 167 18.29 -12.42 -14.72
CA THR A 167 17.84 -13.63 -15.39
C THR A 167 18.78 -14.82 -15.11
N GLU A 168 20.08 -14.63 -15.23
CA GLU A 168 21.09 -15.66 -14.96
C GLU A 168 21.05 -16.12 -13.50
N GLN A 169 20.95 -15.17 -12.56
CA GLN A 169 20.86 -15.48 -11.15
C GLN A 169 19.58 -16.23 -10.80
N LEU A 170 18.45 -15.91 -11.44
CA LEU A 170 17.18 -16.60 -11.21
C LEU A 170 17.26 -18.08 -11.60
N PHE A 171 17.79 -18.38 -12.80
CA PHE A 171 17.93 -19.74 -13.28
C PHE A 171 18.91 -20.55 -12.42
N GLU A 172 20.06 -19.99 -12.08
CA GLU A 172 21.03 -20.64 -11.20
C GLU A 172 20.47 -20.79 -9.78
N GLY A 173 19.83 -19.77 -9.25
CA GLY A 173 19.20 -19.80 -7.92
C GLY A 173 18.14 -20.89 -7.80
N PHE A 174 17.31 -21.07 -8.83
CA PHE A 174 16.30 -22.13 -8.83
C PHE A 174 16.90 -23.53 -8.88
N LYS A 175 18.02 -23.74 -9.59
CA LYS A 175 18.78 -25.02 -9.52
C LYS A 175 19.26 -25.29 -8.10
N ILE A 176 19.93 -24.31 -7.48
CA ILE A 176 20.46 -24.42 -6.12
C ILE A 176 19.33 -24.68 -5.12
N LEU A 177 18.24 -23.93 -5.18
CA LEU A 177 17.10 -24.10 -4.29
C LEU A 177 16.45 -25.49 -4.43
N LYS A 178 16.34 -26.00 -5.67
CA LYS A 178 15.86 -27.36 -5.94
C LYS A 178 16.76 -28.42 -5.36
N GLU A 179 18.07 -28.31 -5.53
CA GLU A 179 19.08 -29.21 -4.92
C GLU A 179 19.03 -29.19 -3.40
N LYS A 180 18.73 -28.01 -2.80
CA LYS A 180 18.57 -27.83 -1.35
C LYS A 180 17.19 -28.26 -0.81
N GLY A 181 16.30 -28.79 -1.67
CA GLY A 181 15.05 -29.44 -1.25
C GLY A 181 13.77 -28.66 -1.48
N ALA A 182 13.83 -27.50 -2.13
CA ALA A 182 12.62 -26.78 -2.57
C ALA A 182 11.85 -27.61 -3.62
N LYS A 183 10.52 -27.62 -3.53
CA LYS A 183 9.63 -28.40 -4.40
C LYS A 183 8.68 -27.51 -5.20
N ASN A 184 8.18 -26.44 -4.57
CA ASN A 184 7.21 -25.50 -5.12
C ASN A 184 7.86 -24.13 -5.25
N PHE A 185 7.89 -23.62 -6.48
CA PHE A 185 8.59 -22.38 -6.79
C PHE A 185 7.62 -21.28 -7.16
N GLY A 186 7.85 -20.10 -6.60
CA GLY A 186 7.17 -18.86 -6.99
C GLY A 186 8.12 -17.93 -7.74
N ILE A 187 7.57 -17.20 -8.69
CA ILE A 187 8.25 -16.08 -9.34
C ILE A 187 7.49 -14.81 -8.99
N HIS A 188 8.20 -13.80 -8.51
CA HIS A 188 7.67 -12.51 -8.14
C HIS A 188 8.38 -11.40 -8.92
N ALA A 189 7.68 -10.36 -9.34
CA ALA A 189 8.33 -9.15 -9.85
C ALA A 189 7.49 -7.90 -9.53
N PHE A 190 8.17 -6.83 -9.16
CA PHE A 190 7.59 -5.51 -8.94
C PHE A 190 8.39 -4.50 -9.76
N LEU A 191 7.83 -4.03 -10.87
CA LEU A 191 8.53 -3.21 -11.86
C LEU A 191 8.07 -1.75 -11.88
N ALA A 192 6.89 -1.46 -11.33
CA ALA A 192 6.32 -0.12 -11.37
C ALA A 192 5.42 0.17 -10.15
N SER A 193 5.14 1.44 -9.89
CA SER A 193 4.24 1.88 -8.83
C SER A 193 3.28 2.94 -9.35
N ASN A 194 2.00 2.82 -8.99
CA ASN A 194 0.91 3.71 -9.40
C ASN A 194 0.78 3.84 -10.93
N THR A 195 0.78 2.74 -11.63
CA THR A 195 0.58 2.69 -13.07
C THR A 195 -0.90 2.79 -13.40
N VAL A 196 -1.30 3.90 -14.06
CA VAL A 196 -2.70 4.17 -14.41
C VAL A 196 -2.94 3.75 -15.86
N THR A 197 -2.91 2.44 -16.10
CA THR A 197 -3.28 1.79 -17.35
C THR A 197 -3.66 0.33 -17.09
N ASN A 198 -4.66 -0.16 -17.82
CA ASN A 198 -5.10 -1.56 -17.74
C ASN A 198 -4.11 -2.56 -18.36
N GLU A 199 -3.07 -2.09 -19.03
CA GLU A 199 -2.11 -2.93 -19.75
C GLU A 199 -0.93 -3.40 -18.88
N TYR A 200 -0.72 -2.79 -17.73
CA TYR A 200 0.46 -3.08 -16.89
C TYR A 200 0.55 -4.54 -16.48
N TYR A 201 -0.49 -5.08 -15.83
CA TYR A 201 -0.48 -6.49 -15.42
C TYR A 201 -0.44 -7.48 -16.58
N PRO A 202 -1.21 -7.33 -17.66
CA PRO A 202 -1.07 -8.22 -18.82
C PRO A 202 0.35 -8.26 -19.40
N MET A 203 1.04 -7.12 -19.47
CA MET A 203 2.42 -7.06 -19.94
C MET A 203 3.41 -7.70 -18.98
N LEU A 204 3.27 -7.43 -17.69
CA LEU A 204 4.09 -8.06 -16.66
C LEU A 204 3.86 -9.57 -16.62
N ALA A 205 2.60 -10.00 -16.70
CA ALA A 205 2.22 -11.41 -16.76
C ALA A 205 2.87 -12.12 -17.94
N LYS A 206 2.81 -11.52 -19.14
CA LYS A 206 3.47 -12.08 -20.32
C LYS A 206 4.95 -12.36 -20.07
N GLN A 207 5.67 -11.37 -19.53
CA GLN A 207 7.10 -11.50 -19.25
C GLN A 207 7.39 -12.60 -18.24
N LEU A 208 6.63 -12.66 -17.14
CA LEU A 208 6.83 -13.67 -16.09
C LEU A 208 6.42 -15.07 -16.56
N PHE A 209 5.38 -15.19 -17.37
CA PHE A 209 4.94 -16.48 -17.90
C PHE A 209 5.97 -17.08 -18.86
N GLU A 210 6.54 -16.26 -19.74
CA GLU A 210 7.62 -16.68 -20.63
C GLU A 210 8.87 -17.16 -19.84
N VAL A 211 9.22 -16.46 -18.76
CA VAL A 211 10.32 -16.88 -17.86
C VAL A 211 9.97 -18.18 -17.12
N ALA A 212 8.73 -18.32 -16.64
CA ALA A 212 8.26 -19.52 -15.94
C ALA A 212 8.33 -20.77 -16.83
N VAL A 213 7.92 -20.66 -18.10
CA VAL A 213 8.02 -21.75 -19.09
C VAL A 213 9.48 -22.17 -19.28
N LYS A 214 10.39 -21.22 -19.48
CA LYS A 214 11.83 -21.52 -19.60
C LYS A 214 12.41 -22.17 -18.35
N LEU A 215 12.05 -21.71 -17.15
CA LEU A 215 12.48 -22.31 -15.89
C LEU A 215 12.00 -23.77 -15.76
N LYS A 216 10.76 -24.05 -16.17
CA LYS A 216 10.24 -25.43 -16.21
C LYS A 216 11.05 -26.28 -17.19
N GLU A 217 11.33 -25.79 -18.39
CA GLU A 217 12.04 -26.54 -19.45
C GLU A 217 13.52 -26.75 -19.14
N GLU A 218 14.23 -25.73 -18.69
CA GLU A 218 15.69 -25.76 -18.53
C GLU A 218 16.13 -26.26 -17.13
N VAL A 219 15.37 -25.95 -16.08
CA VAL A 219 15.68 -26.31 -14.69
C VAL A 219 14.83 -27.47 -14.20
N GLY A 220 13.69 -27.71 -14.81
CA GLY A 220 12.73 -28.72 -14.39
C GLY A 220 12.09 -28.39 -13.03
N CYS A 221 11.84 -27.13 -12.74
CA CYS A 221 11.17 -26.68 -11.55
C CYS A 221 9.66 -26.78 -11.67
N HIS A 222 8.96 -27.12 -10.58
CA HIS A 222 7.52 -26.99 -10.48
C HIS A 222 7.16 -25.57 -10.07
N ILE A 223 6.74 -24.74 -11.02
CA ILE A 223 6.25 -23.38 -10.76
C ILE A 223 4.81 -23.50 -10.27
N SER A 224 4.60 -23.25 -8.98
CA SER A 224 3.27 -23.37 -8.35
C SER A 224 2.48 -22.07 -8.35
N PHE A 225 3.17 -20.93 -8.39
CA PHE A 225 2.51 -19.63 -8.50
C PHE A 225 3.39 -18.58 -9.17
N ILE A 226 2.74 -17.57 -9.73
CA ILE A 226 3.38 -16.38 -10.26
C ILE A 226 2.73 -15.17 -9.60
N ASN A 227 3.54 -14.35 -8.94
CA ASN A 227 3.13 -13.18 -8.18
C ASN A 227 3.40 -11.91 -9.01
N LEU A 228 2.34 -11.27 -9.46
CA LEU A 228 2.39 -10.02 -10.23
C LEU A 228 2.66 -8.81 -9.32
N SER A 229 2.77 -9.03 -7.99
CA SER A 229 3.01 -8.00 -6.98
C SER A 229 1.96 -6.88 -7.02
N GLY A 230 2.36 -5.64 -6.71
CA GLY A 230 1.52 -4.46 -6.80
C GLY A 230 1.73 -3.68 -8.10
N GLY A 231 1.59 -2.37 -8.01
CA GLY A 231 1.87 -1.46 -9.12
C GLY A 231 0.63 -0.89 -9.80
N VAL A 232 -0.51 -1.57 -9.75
CA VAL A 232 -1.78 -1.03 -10.25
C VAL A 232 -2.12 0.26 -9.50
N GLY A 233 -2.26 1.35 -10.24
CA GLY A 233 -2.46 2.69 -9.72
C GLY A 233 -3.92 3.07 -9.59
N VAL A 234 -4.11 4.26 -9.02
CA VAL A 234 -5.41 4.94 -8.93
C VAL A 234 -5.31 6.31 -9.58
N ASN A 235 -6.42 6.81 -10.06
CA ASN A 235 -6.54 8.12 -10.66
C ASN A 235 -6.58 9.19 -9.56
N TYR A 236 -5.43 9.71 -9.16
CA TYR A 236 -5.37 10.80 -8.17
C TYR A 236 -5.95 12.10 -8.68
N THR A 237 -5.77 12.42 -9.96
CA THR A 237 -6.29 13.64 -10.58
C THR A 237 -7.64 13.39 -11.26
N PRO A 238 -8.54 14.38 -11.29
CA PRO A 238 -9.88 14.23 -11.88
C PRO A 238 -9.89 13.95 -13.39
N ASP A 239 -8.81 14.28 -14.10
CA ASP A 239 -8.65 14.09 -15.54
C ASP A 239 -8.08 12.71 -15.91
N GLN A 240 -7.59 11.94 -14.95
CA GLN A 240 -7.14 10.57 -15.17
C GLN A 240 -8.33 9.59 -15.22
N GLU A 241 -8.31 8.67 -16.17
CA GLU A 241 -9.24 7.54 -16.20
C GLU A 241 -8.80 6.49 -15.16
N PRO A 242 -9.73 5.94 -14.38
CA PRO A 242 -9.41 4.89 -13.41
C PRO A 242 -9.06 3.58 -14.10
N ASN A 243 -8.21 2.78 -13.47
CA ASN A 243 -8.02 1.38 -13.86
C ASN A 243 -9.31 0.58 -13.64
N ASP A 244 -9.62 -0.32 -14.58
CA ASP A 244 -10.70 -1.30 -14.44
C ASP A 244 -10.09 -2.68 -14.17
N ILE A 245 -10.29 -3.18 -12.96
CA ILE A 245 -9.72 -4.47 -12.54
C ILE A 245 -10.27 -5.65 -13.36
N ARG A 246 -11.49 -5.55 -13.93
CA ARG A 246 -12.08 -6.59 -14.77
C ARG A 246 -11.33 -6.67 -16.09
N VAL A 247 -11.07 -5.52 -16.72
CA VAL A 247 -10.28 -5.45 -17.96
C VAL A 247 -8.85 -5.96 -17.72
N ILE A 248 -8.26 -5.62 -16.57
CA ILE A 248 -6.95 -6.13 -16.16
C ILE A 248 -6.99 -7.65 -16.00
N GLY A 249 -7.98 -8.19 -15.28
CA GLY A 249 -8.15 -9.63 -15.06
C GLY A 249 -8.34 -10.41 -16.37
N GLU A 250 -9.18 -9.90 -17.29
CA GLU A 250 -9.38 -10.47 -18.62
C GLU A 250 -8.08 -10.45 -19.43
N GLY A 251 -7.32 -9.36 -19.39
CA GLY A 251 -6.03 -9.25 -20.06
C GLY A 251 -5.00 -10.27 -19.57
N VAL A 252 -4.91 -10.47 -18.24
CA VAL A 252 -4.03 -11.48 -17.63
C VAL A 252 -4.49 -12.90 -18.02
N HIS A 253 -5.79 -13.17 -18.00
CA HIS A 253 -6.38 -14.46 -18.39
C HIS A 253 -6.00 -14.84 -19.83
N LYS A 254 -6.17 -13.89 -20.74
CA LYS A 254 -5.79 -14.10 -22.15
C LYS A 254 -4.32 -14.50 -22.30
N VAL A 255 -3.42 -13.80 -21.64
CA VAL A 255 -1.98 -14.11 -21.66
C VAL A 255 -1.67 -15.47 -21.03
N TYR A 256 -2.40 -15.83 -19.96
CA TYR A 256 -2.31 -17.12 -19.30
C TYR A 256 -2.66 -18.27 -20.26
N ASP A 257 -3.79 -18.15 -20.97
CA ASP A 257 -4.22 -19.12 -21.96
C ASP A 257 -3.28 -19.21 -23.18
N GLU A 258 -2.66 -18.12 -23.56
CA GLU A 258 -1.73 -18.08 -24.69
C GLU A 258 -0.36 -18.70 -24.36
N ILE A 259 0.12 -18.62 -23.12
CA ILE A 259 1.50 -18.99 -22.75
C ILE A 259 1.55 -20.21 -21.81
N LEU A 260 0.85 -20.16 -20.67
CA LEU A 260 0.98 -21.20 -19.65
C LEU A 260 0.19 -22.47 -19.99
N VAL A 261 -1.02 -22.33 -20.49
CA VAL A 261 -1.87 -23.50 -20.82
C VAL A 261 -1.20 -24.39 -21.86
N PRO A 262 -0.69 -23.88 -23.01
CA PRO A 262 -0.01 -24.71 -24.00
C PRO A 262 1.29 -25.34 -23.49
N ALA A 263 1.96 -24.71 -22.53
CA ALA A 263 3.16 -25.24 -21.87
C ALA A 263 2.85 -26.31 -20.80
N GLY A 264 1.57 -26.70 -20.63
CA GLY A 264 1.15 -27.64 -19.61
C GLY A 264 1.36 -27.10 -18.20
N MET A 265 1.08 -25.82 -17.99
CA MET A 265 1.20 -25.06 -16.72
C MET A 265 -0.14 -24.39 -16.35
N GLY A 266 -1.26 -24.97 -16.77
CA GLY A 266 -2.60 -24.45 -16.49
C GLY A 266 -3.07 -24.60 -15.03
N ASP A 267 -2.20 -25.12 -14.16
CA ASP A 267 -2.40 -25.23 -12.71
C ASP A 267 -1.68 -24.13 -11.89
N VAL A 268 -0.89 -23.29 -12.55
CA VAL A 268 -0.14 -22.21 -11.87
C VAL A 268 -1.09 -21.18 -11.28
N ALA A 269 -0.96 -20.92 -9.99
CA ALA A 269 -1.73 -19.90 -9.30
C ALA A 269 -1.21 -18.49 -9.64
N ILE A 270 -2.11 -17.52 -9.73
CA ILE A 270 -1.78 -16.11 -9.89
C ILE A 270 -1.94 -15.40 -8.56
N TYR A 271 -0.90 -14.71 -8.11
CA TYR A 271 -0.91 -13.87 -6.92
C TYR A 271 -0.71 -12.41 -7.28
N THR A 272 -1.29 -11.54 -6.46
CA THR A 272 -1.12 -10.09 -6.55
C THR A 272 -0.85 -9.52 -5.16
N GLU A 273 -0.16 -8.36 -5.09
CA GLU A 273 0.19 -7.67 -3.83
C GLU A 273 -0.23 -6.20 -3.91
N MET A 274 -1.49 -5.95 -4.25
CA MET A 274 -1.99 -4.59 -4.41
C MET A 274 -2.25 -3.94 -3.05
N GLY A 275 -1.59 -2.81 -2.79
CA GLY A 275 -1.90 -1.97 -1.62
C GLY A 275 -2.73 -0.76 -2.01
N ARG A 276 -2.17 0.05 -2.91
CA ARG A 276 -2.76 1.31 -3.36
C ARG A 276 -4.13 1.12 -4.01
N PHE A 277 -4.23 0.24 -4.98
CA PHE A 277 -5.48 -0.05 -5.69
C PHE A 277 -6.57 -0.55 -4.74
N MET A 278 -6.17 -1.33 -3.73
CA MET A 278 -7.12 -1.89 -2.75
C MET A 278 -7.79 -0.84 -1.87
N LEU A 279 -7.05 0.20 -1.45
CA LEU A 279 -7.52 1.07 -0.37
C LEU A 279 -7.46 2.58 -0.66
N ALA A 280 -6.59 3.07 -1.54
CA ALA A 280 -6.38 4.53 -1.66
C ALA A 280 -7.68 5.31 -1.88
N PRO A 281 -8.58 4.93 -2.80
CA PRO A 281 -9.82 5.67 -3.05
C PRO A 281 -10.84 5.58 -1.90
N TYR A 282 -10.68 4.59 -1.03
CA TYR A 282 -11.62 4.30 0.07
C TYR A 282 -11.11 4.82 1.42
N GLY A 283 -10.27 5.84 1.39
CA GLY A 283 -9.84 6.58 2.57
C GLY A 283 -9.54 8.03 2.24
N CYS A 284 -9.84 8.91 3.17
CA CYS A 284 -9.56 10.33 3.09
C CYS A 284 -8.95 10.86 4.39
N LEU A 285 -8.22 11.96 4.30
CA LEU A 285 -7.82 12.76 5.45
C LEU A 285 -8.79 13.92 5.59
N VAL A 286 -9.46 14.00 6.75
CA VAL A 286 -10.36 15.10 7.10
C VAL A 286 -9.60 16.08 7.97
N THR A 287 -9.65 17.35 7.61
CA THR A 287 -8.94 18.44 8.30
C THR A 287 -9.76 19.71 8.31
N GLN A 288 -9.48 20.64 9.21
CA GLN A 288 -10.19 21.90 9.33
C GLN A 288 -9.28 23.08 9.00
N ALA A 289 -9.79 24.05 8.27
CA ALA A 289 -9.14 25.34 8.03
C ALA A 289 -9.09 26.15 9.33
N ILE A 290 -7.88 26.45 9.81
CA ILE A 290 -7.68 27.14 11.10
C ILE A 290 -6.99 28.50 10.99
N HIS A 291 -6.25 28.71 9.89
CA HIS A 291 -5.54 29.98 9.64
C HIS A 291 -5.52 30.34 8.17
N GLU A 292 -5.56 31.63 7.87
CA GLU A 292 -5.23 32.17 6.56
C GLU A 292 -4.01 33.10 6.67
N LYS A 293 -3.22 33.15 5.60
CA LYS A 293 -2.06 34.03 5.52
C LYS A 293 -2.04 34.69 4.16
N HIS A 294 -1.86 36.00 4.16
CA HIS A 294 -1.79 36.86 2.97
C HIS A 294 -0.38 37.44 2.88
N THR A 295 0.47 36.84 2.05
CA THR A 295 1.85 37.30 1.86
C THR A 295 2.10 37.53 0.35
N HIS A 296 3.06 36.83 -0.26
CA HIS A 296 3.23 36.81 -1.72
C HIS A 296 2.26 35.87 -2.41
N LYS A 297 1.59 35.01 -1.64
CA LYS A 297 0.54 34.06 -2.04
C LYS A 297 -0.55 34.02 -0.98
N GLU A 298 -1.65 33.44 -1.35
CA GLU A 298 -2.74 33.14 -0.43
C GLU A 298 -2.57 31.74 0.14
N TYR A 299 -2.56 31.60 1.46
CA TYR A 299 -2.37 30.34 2.17
C TYR A 299 -3.57 30.02 3.06
N ILE A 300 -3.99 28.78 3.02
CA ILE A 300 -4.91 28.20 4.00
C ILE A 300 -4.13 27.23 4.88
N GLY A 301 -3.98 27.58 6.15
CA GLY A 301 -3.41 26.69 7.16
C GLY A 301 -4.49 25.78 7.72
N VAL A 302 -4.22 24.48 7.71
CA VAL A 302 -5.11 23.45 8.27
C VAL A 302 -4.50 22.82 9.53
N ASP A 303 -5.30 22.14 10.34
CA ASP A 303 -4.85 21.45 11.56
C ASP A 303 -4.10 20.16 11.26
N ALA A 304 -4.23 19.56 10.06
CA ALA A 304 -3.35 18.51 9.58
C ALA A 304 -1.99 19.05 9.13
N CYS A 305 -1.00 18.17 9.01
CA CYS A 305 0.32 18.47 8.46
C CYS A 305 0.91 17.23 7.76
N ALA A 306 2.11 17.33 7.20
CA ALA A 306 2.76 16.21 6.51
C ALA A 306 2.98 14.97 7.39
N VAL A 307 2.91 15.08 8.72
CA VAL A 307 2.86 13.94 9.65
C VAL A 307 1.65 13.04 9.36
N ASN A 308 0.53 13.63 8.95
CA ASN A 308 -0.69 12.90 8.62
C ASN A 308 -0.69 12.39 7.17
N LEU A 309 -0.10 13.15 6.24
CA LEU A 309 0.01 12.78 4.83
C LEU A 309 1.28 13.37 4.22
N MET A 310 2.36 12.60 4.19
CA MET A 310 3.67 13.10 3.73
C MET A 310 3.83 13.15 2.20
N ARG A 311 3.01 12.42 1.46
CA ARG A 311 3.20 12.22 0.02
C ARG A 311 3.25 13.52 -0.80
N PRO A 312 2.39 14.54 -0.57
CA PRO A 312 2.54 15.83 -1.24
C PRO A 312 3.86 16.51 -0.95
N ALA A 313 4.28 16.53 0.31
CA ALA A 313 5.53 17.17 0.75
C ALA A 313 6.78 16.47 0.20
N MET A 314 6.82 15.14 0.18
CA MET A 314 8.00 14.35 -0.21
C MET A 314 8.10 14.11 -1.71
N TYR A 315 6.97 13.86 -2.37
CA TYR A 315 6.95 13.43 -3.78
C TYR A 315 6.29 14.45 -4.71
N GLY A 316 5.77 15.56 -4.19
CA GLY A 316 4.92 16.46 -4.98
C GLY A 316 3.61 15.77 -5.44
N ALA A 317 3.19 14.71 -4.72
CA ALA A 317 2.04 13.93 -5.13
C ALA A 317 0.75 14.74 -5.05
N TYR A 318 -0.04 14.66 -6.10
CA TYR A 318 -1.36 15.27 -6.12
C TYR A 318 -2.34 14.45 -5.27
N HIS A 319 -3.11 15.16 -4.44
CA HIS A 319 -4.33 14.68 -3.84
C HIS A 319 -5.45 15.70 -4.11
N HIS A 320 -6.61 15.23 -4.50
CA HIS A 320 -7.76 16.12 -4.69
C HIS A 320 -8.25 16.64 -3.33
N ILE A 321 -8.71 17.88 -3.30
CA ILE A 321 -9.24 18.52 -2.08
C ILE A 321 -10.66 18.99 -2.38
N THR A 322 -11.61 18.54 -1.56
CA THR A 322 -12.98 19.05 -1.54
C THR A 322 -13.20 19.88 -0.28
N VAL A 323 -13.76 21.08 -0.45
CA VAL A 323 -14.25 21.90 0.67
C VAL A 323 -15.70 21.52 0.91
N LEU A 324 -15.99 20.86 2.01
CA LEU A 324 -17.33 20.31 2.28
C LEU A 324 -18.42 21.39 2.37
N GLY A 325 -19.52 21.12 1.69
CA GLY A 325 -20.64 22.05 1.58
C GLY A 325 -20.44 23.17 0.55
N LYS A 326 -19.32 23.15 -0.19
CA LYS A 326 -19.02 24.09 -1.28
C LYS A 326 -18.86 23.40 -2.65
N ASP A 327 -19.39 22.20 -2.80
CA ASP A 327 -19.21 21.30 -3.97
C ASP A 327 -19.66 21.92 -5.30
N ASN A 328 -20.61 22.84 -5.27
CA ASN A 328 -21.12 23.56 -6.45
C ASN A 328 -20.63 25.01 -6.55
N SER A 329 -19.70 25.41 -5.69
CA SER A 329 -19.14 26.76 -5.70
C SER A 329 -18.06 26.87 -6.78
N VAL A 330 -17.86 28.09 -7.29
CA VAL A 330 -16.83 28.36 -8.29
C VAL A 330 -15.45 28.23 -7.62
N CYS A 331 -14.55 27.50 -8.27
CA CYS A 331 -13.15 27.40 -7.85
C CYS A 331 -12.35 28.57 -8.44
N ASP A 332 -12.49 29.75 -7.88
CA ASP A 332 -11.89 31.00 -8.36
C ASP A 332 -10.80 31.59 -7.43
N HIS A 333 -10.52 30.91 -6.32
CA HIS A 333 -9.46 31.28 -5.39
C HIS A 333 -8.26 30.36 -5.54
N LYS A 334 -7.07 30.96 -5.67
CA LYS A 334 -5.81 30.23 -5.79
C LYS A 334 -5.14 30.16 -4.44
N TYR A 335 -5.02 28.95 -3.86
CA TYR A 335 -4.42 28.74 -2.55
C TYR A 335 -3.25 27.76 -2.58
N ASP A 336 -2.28 27.97 -1.68
CA ASP A 336 -1.47 26.92 -1.11
C ASP A 336 -2.15 26.43 0.18
N VAL A 337 -2.46 25.14 0.28
CA VAL A 337 -3.02 24.51 1.50
C VAL A 337 -1.88 23.90 2.30
N THR A 338 -1.67 24.39 3.54
CA THR A 338 -0.44 24.14 4.30
C THR A 338 -0.73 23.55 5.68
N GLY A 339 0.23 22.76 6.17
CA GLY A 339 0.27 22.30 7.56
C GLY A 339 1.11 23.22 8.47
N SER A 340 1.39 22.71 9.66
CA SER A 340 2.01 23.45 10.75
C SER A 340 3.47 23.08 11.04
N LEU A 341 4.13 22.32 10.17
CA LEU A 341 5.54 21.96 10.36
C LEU A 341 6.46 23.15 10.03
N CYS A 342 7.62 23.21 10.70
CA CYS A 342 8.71 24.12 10.34
C CYS A 342 9.45 23.62 9.09
N GLU A 343 8.70 23.21 8.08
CA GLU A 343 9.16 22.68 6.80
C GLU A 343 8.37 23.35 5.67
N ASN A 344 9.06 24.03 4.77
CA ASN A 344 8.39 24.80 3.71
C ASN A 344 7.60 23.92 2.73
N ASN A 345 7.94 22.63 2.62
CA ASN A 345 7.24 21.68 1.78
C ASN A 345 6.02 21.05 2.46
N ASP A 346 5.68 21.43 3.70
CA ASP A 346 4.47 20.98 4.38
C ASP A 346 3.22 21.61 3.76
N LYS A 347 2.92 21.17 2.53
CA LYS A 347 1.84 21.66 1.67
C LYS A 347 1.09 20.49 1.08
N PHE A 348 -0.22 20.48 1.28
CA PHE A 348 -1.13 19.51 0.64
C PHE A 348 -1.48 19.88 -0.79
N ALA A 349 -1.42 21.18 -1.10
CA ALA A 349 -1.62 21.72 -2.43
C ALA A 349 -0.83 23.00 -2.62
N VAL A 350 -0.40 23.25 -3.87
CA VAL A 350 0.32 24.45 -4.29
C VAL A 350 -0.43 25.04 -5.49
N ASP A 351 -0.64 26.36 -5.47
CA ASP A 351 -1.35 27.12 -6.54
C ASP A 351 -2.67 26.44 -6.97
N ARG A 352 -3.39 25.85 -6.01
CA ARG A 352 -4.63 25.10 -6.28
C ARG A 352 -5.82 26.02 -6.39
N MET A 353 -6.59 25.90 -7.48
CA MET A 353 -7.87 26.56 -7.62
C MET A 353 -8.92 25.83 -6.81
N LEU A 354 -9.49 26.51 -5.81
CA LEU A 354 -10.50 25.98 -4.88
C LEU A 354 -11.63 27.01 -4.71
N PRO A 355 -12.79 26.60 -4.19
CA PRO A 355 -13.78 27.57 -3.70
C PRO A 355 -13.17 28.42 -2.59
N LYS A 356 -13.76 29.59 -2.34
CA LYS A 356 -13.39 30.39 -1.16
C LYS A 356 -13.49 29.54 0.10
N ILE A 357 -12.38 29.47 0.84
CA ILE A 357 -12.30 28.75 2.12
C ILE A 357 -12.45 29.77 3.25
N ASP A 358 -13.38 29.51 4.15
CA ASP A 358 -13.57 30.29 5.37
C ASP A 358 -12.99 29.50 6.57
N MET A 359 -12.52 30.22 7.60
CA MET A 359 -12.01 29.57 8.81
C MET A 359 -13.09 28.75 9.48
N GLY A 360 -12.76 27.50 9.79
CA GLY A 360 -13.72 26.52 10.30
C GLY A 360 -14.28 25.57 9.25
N ASP A 361 -14.05 25.81 7.95
CA ASP A 361 -14.44 24.86 6.91
C ASP A 361 -13.70 23.53 7.05
N TYR A 362 -14.39 22.44 6.78
CA TYR A 362 -13.79 21.12 6.69
C TYR A 362 -13.35 20.82 5.26
N LEU A 363 -12.12 20.34 5.15
CA LEU A 363 -11.53 19.88 3.89
C LEU A 363 -11.36 18.36 3.92
N VAL A 364 -11.74 17.72 2.83
CA VAL A 364 -11.47 16.31 2.57
C VAL A 364 -10.33 16.21 1.57
N ILE A 365 -9.22 15.61 1.98
CA ILE A 365 -8.09 15.27 1.12
C ILE A 365 -8.27 13.82 0.69
N HIS A 366 -8.55 13.60 -0.60
CA HIS A 366 -8.96 12.32 -1.16
C HIS A 366 -7.81 11.32 -1.32
N ASP A 367 -8.17 10.07 -1.54
CA ASP A 367 -7.27 8.98 -1.94
C ASP A 367 -6.10 8.73 -0.96
N THR A 368 -6.35 8.89 0.33
CA THR A 368 -5.34 8.69 1.39
C THR A 368 -5.45 7.35 2.10
N GLY A 369 -6.34 6.47 1.64
CA GLY A 369 -6.57 5.15 2.26
C GLY A 369 -5.39 4.19 2.19
N ALA A 370 -4.42 4.46 1.31
CA ALA A 370 -3.16 3.72 1.22
C ALA A 370 -1.98 4.68 1.19
N HIS A 371 -0.90 4.33 1.90
CA HIS A 371 0.31 5.17 2.01
C HIS A 371 0.05 6.59 2.54
N GLY A 372 -1.05 6.75 3.28
CA GLY A 372 -1.39 7.96 4.03
C GLY A 372 -0.84 7.86 5.45
N TYR A 373 -1.65 7.36 6.38
CA TYR A 373 -1.26 7.19 7.78
C TYR A 373 0.04 6.38 7.96
N SER A 374 0.21 5.30 7.19
CA SER A 374 1.34 4.38 7.33
C SER A 374 2.71 5.01 7.08
N MET A 375 2.78 6.01 6.20
CA MET A 375 4.01 6.74 5.91
C MET A 375 4.26 7.93 6.85
N GLY A 376 3.39 8.15 7.82
CA GLY A 376 3.52 9.24 8.78
C GLY A 376 4.77 9.12 9.67
N TYR A 377 5.22 10.25 10.18
CA TYR A 377 6.39 10.43 11.05
C TYR A 377 6.08 11.47 12.13
N ASN A 378 7.03 11.79 13.01
CA ASN A 378 6.80 12.74 14.12
C ASN A 378 7.76 13.94 14.06
N TYR A 379 7.89 14.58 12.91
CA TYR A 379 8.69 15.80 12.80
C TYR A 379 8.07 16.95 13.60
N ASN A 380 8.90 17.83 14.18
CA ASN A 380 8.51 18.88 15.13
C ASN A 380 7.74 18.37 16.38
N GLY A 381 7.81 17.09 16.70
CA GLY A 381 7.03 16.50 17.79
C GLY A 381 5.52 16.46 17.53
N LYS A 382 5.07 16.64 16.28
CA LYS A 382 3.67 16.49 15.93
C LYS A 382 3.25 15.04 16.02
N LEU A 383 2.05 14.81 16.51
CA LEU A 383 1.48 13.49 16.78
C LEU A 383 0.61 13.03 15.63
N LYS A 384 0.58 11.71 15.39
CA LYS A 384 -0.29 11.12 14.38
C LYS A 384 -1.75 11.18 14.81
N SER A 385 -2.62 11.42 13.85
CA SER A 385 -4.06 11.50 14.01
C SER A 385 -4.72 10.14 14.26
N ALA A 386 -6.01 10.14 14.59
CA ALA A 386 -6.81 8.93 14.67
C ALA A 386 -7.08 8.33 13.27
N GLU A 387 -7.41 7.04 13.24
CA GLU A 387 -8.01 6.33 12.11
C GLU A 387 -9.42 5.89 12.49
N LEU A 388 -10.40 6.23 11.65
CA LEU A 388 -11.81 5.93 11.82
C LEU A 388 -12.32 5.10 10.65
N LEU A 389 -13.29 4.23 10.90
CA LEU A 389 -13.98 3.43 9.88
C LEU A 389 -15.44 3.84 9.82
N LEU A 390 -15.88 4.35 8.67
CA LEU A 390 -17.29 4.55 8.35
C LEU A 390 -17.88 3.22 7.94
N LYS A 391 -18.76 2.69 8.81
CA LYS A 391 -19.41 1.39 8.63
C LYS A 391 -20.50 1.46 7.56
N GLU A 392 -20.86 0.31 6.99
CA GLU A 392 -21.95 0.21 6.01
C GLU A 392 -23.30 0.70 6.55
N ASP A 393 -23.53 0.62 7.86
CA ASP A 393 -24.74 1.12 8.52
C ASP A 393 -24.71 2.64 8.82
N GLY A 394 -23.62 3.33 8.43
CA GLY A 394 -23.40 4.75 8.65
C GLY A 394 -22.81 5.09 10.02
N SER A 395 -22.62 4.13 10.91
CA SER A 395 -21.92 4.35 12.18
C SER A 395 -20.42 4.52 11.95
N VAL A 396 -19.73 5.13 12.94
CA VAL A 396 -18.28 5.35 12.88
C VAL A 396 -17.60 4.62 14.00
N GLN A 397 -16.59 3.83 13.65
CA GLN A 397 -15.78 3.05 14.57
C GLN A 397 -14.36 3.62 14.68
N LEU A 398 -13.87 3.82 15.89
CA LEU A 398 -12.46 4.10 16.13
C LEU A 398 -11.65 2.81 15.88
N ILE A 399 -10.77 2.83 14.90
CA ILE A 399 -9.91 1.68 14.55
C ILE A 399 -8.43 1.91 14.91
N ARG A 400 -8.07 3.14 15.23
CA ARG A 400 -6.81 3.54 15.87
C ARG A 400 -7.01 4.89 16.53
N ARG A 401 -6.70 5.01 17.83
CA ARG A 401 -6.72 6.32 18.49
C ARG A 401 -5.59 7.23 17.98
N ALA A 402 -5.77 8.52 18.13
CA ALA A 402 -4.67 9.46 17.94
C ALA A 402 -3.53 9.20 18.94
N GLU A 403 -2.31 9.53 18.53
CA GLU A 403 -1.16 9.56 19.44
C GLU A 403 -1.35 10.62 20.51
N THR A 404 -0.77 10.36 21.67
CA THR A 404 -0.64 11.28 22.79
C THR A 404 0.84 11.58 23.07
N PRO A 405 1.19 12.59 23.87
CA PRO A 405 2.58 12.80 24.29
C PRO A 405 3.22 11.56 24.94
N LYS A 406 2.42 10.71 25.60
CA LYS A 406 2.93 9.43 26.16
C LYS A 406 3.46 8.49 25.08
N ASP A 407 2.81 8.44 23.93
CA ASP A 407 3.26 7.60 22.81
C ASP A 407 4.57 8.12 22.24
N TYR A 408 4.68 9.44 22.08
CA TYR A 408 5.90 10.09 21.58
C TYR A 408 7.10 9.88 22.52
N PHE A 409 6.85 9.90 23.83
CA PHE A 409 7.89 9.73 24.86
C PHE A 409 8.07 8.28 25.33
N ALA A 410 7.34 7.32 24.77
CA ALA A 410 7.31 5.92 25.23
C ALA A 410 8.69 5.23 25.23
N THR A 411 9.62 5.68 24.39
CA THR A 411 10.98 5.12 24.29
C THR A 411 12.00 5.76 25.23
N PHE A 412 11.62 6.76 26.02
CA PHE A 412 12.51 7.41 27.00
C PHE A 412 12.46 6.70 28.36
N ASP A 413 12.80 5.43 28.41
CA ASP A 413 12.80 4.64 29.65
C ASP A 413 13.79 5.15 30.70
N CYS A 414 14.84 5.86 30.28
CA CYS A 414 15.87 6.43 31.15
C CYS A 414 15.50 7.79 31.77
N PHE A 415 14.42 8.43 31.31
CA PHE A 415 14.04 9.77 31.80
C PHE A 415 12.51 9.98 31.68
N ASP A 416 11.84 10.08 32.81
CA ASP A 416 10.40 10.36 32.85
C ASP A 416 10.10 11.85 32.59
N ILE A 417 9.90 12.18 31.33
CA ILE A 417 9.63 13.54 30.87
C ILE A 417 8.35 14.08 31.49
N LEU A 418 7.28 13.29 31.49
CA LEU A 418 5.96 13.72 31.96
C LEU A 418 5.97 14.01 33.46
N LYS A 419 6.72 13.23 34.24
CA LYS A 419 6.85 13.40 35.69
C LYS A 419 7.65 14.64 36.06
N ASN A 420 8.54 15.09 35.18
CA ASN A 420 9.40 16.24 35.40
C ASN A 420 8.82 17.55 34.83
N MET A 421 7.62 17.54 34.29
CA MET A 421 6.93 18.76 33.87
C MET A 421 6.54 19.58 35.08
N LYS A 422 6.74 20.90 35.03
CA LYS A 422 6.47 21.82 36.17
C LYS A 422 5.01 22.00 36.48
N ASP A 423 4.13 21.83 35.49
CA ASP A 423 2.68 21.94 35.61
C ASP A 423 2.04 20.61 35.18
N GLN A 424 1.70 19.78 36.17
CA GLN A 424 0.97 18.53 35.92
C GLN A 424 -0.57 18.70 35.98
N GLU A 425 -1.04 19.92 36.17
CA GLU A 425 -2.48 20.24 36.20
C GLU A 425 -2.85 21.08 34.97
N LYS A 426 -3.33 20.41 33.94
CA LYS A 426 -4.48 20.85 33.10
C LYS A 426 -4.94 19.76 32.17
#